data_47d479000282c39218459fd95b9a9c26
#
_entry.id   47d479000282c39218459fd95b9a9c26
#
_cell.length_a   1.000
_cell.length_b   1.000
_cell.length_c   1.000
_cell.angle_alpha   90.00
_cell.angle_beta   90.00
_cell.angle_gamma   90.00
#
_symmetry.space_group_name_H-M   'P 1'
#
loop_
_entity.id
_entity.type
_entity.pdbx_description
1 polymer ?
#
loop_
_entity_poly.entity_id
_entity_poly.type
_entity_poly.pdbx_seq_one_letter_code
_entity_poly.pdbx_strand_id
1 'polypeptide(L)'
;MKLVILDRDGTINFDSDRFIKSPDEWRPLPGALEAIARLNGAGYHVAVATNQSGIERGLLDMNALNAIHAKMLKAVQQAGGHIDVIYYCPHSGDRKSVV
;
A
#
# COMPACT_ATOMS: atom_id res chain seq x y z
N MET A 1 7.35 13.67 16.61
CA MET A 1 7.22 13.24 15.20
C MET A 1 5.77 12.88 14.92
N LYS A 2 5.24 13.37 13.82
CA LYS A 2 3.88 13.03 13.42
C LYS A 2 3.93 11.85 12.44
N LEU A 3 3.21 10.79 12.75
CA LEU A 3 3.20 9.56 11.95
C LEU A 3 1.78 9.13 11.64
N VAL A 4 1.53 8.80 10.38
CA VAL A 4 0.27 8.20 9.95
C VAL A 4 0.57 6.84 9.35
N ILE A 5 -0.19 5.85 9.76
CA ILE A 5 -0.10 4.50 9.20
C ILE A 5 -1.36 4.24 8.40
N LEU A 6 -1.19 3.97 7.11
CA LEU A 6 -2.31 3.77 6.20
C LEU A 6 -2.34 2.34 5.71
N ASP A 7 -3.53 1.78 5.62
CA ASP A 7 -3.73 0.53 4.89
C ASP A 7 -3.62 0.82 3.40
N ARG A 8 -3.30 -0.19 2.60
CA ARG A 8 -3.17 -0.01 1.16
C ARG A 8 -4.48 -0.26 0.44
N ASP A 9 -4.93 -1.52 0.43
CA ASP A 9 -6.12 -1.92 -0.34
C ASP A 9 -7.38 -1.34 0.31
N GLY A 10 -8.18 -0.64 -0.47
CA GLY A 10 -9.38 0.01 0.03
C GLY A 10 -9.15 1.37 0.66
N THR A 11 -7.90 1.79 0.83
CA THR A 11 -7.55 3.11 1.39
C THR A 11 -6.77 3.95 0.39
N ILE A 12 -5.69 3.40 -0.15
CA ILE A 12 -4.88 4.10 -1.15
C ILE A 12 -5.32 3.70 -2.56
N ASN A 13 -5.64 2.42 -2.75
CA ASN A 13 -6.05 1.89 -4.05
C ASN A 13 -7.34 1.12 -3.93
N PHE A 14 -7.99 0.93 -5.08
CA PHE A 14 -9.17 0.08 -5.15
C PHE A 14 -8.82 -1.33 -4.70
N ASP A 15 -9.70 -1.91 -3.90
CA ASP A 15 -9.53 -3.27 -3.42
C ASP A 15 -10.08 -4.25 -4.45
N SER A 16 -9.73 -5.53 -4.30
CA SER A 16 -10.20 -6.59 -5.17
C SER A 16 -10.39 -7.87 -4.36
N ASP A 17 -11.50 -8.55 -4.60
CA ASP A 17 -11.76 -9.85 -3.98
C ASP A 17 -10.76 -10.91 -4.46
N ARG A 18 -10.12 -10.67 -5.59
CA ARG A 18 -9.17 -11.61 -6.19
C ARG A 18 -7.73 -11.22 -5.95
N PHE A 19 -7.50 -10.30 -5.04
CA PHE A 19 -6.19 -9.74 -4.73
C PHE A 19 -5.63 -8.91 -5.89
N ILE A 20 -4.77 -7.98 -5.55
CA ILE A 20 -4.02 -7.21 -6.55
C ILE A 20 -2.74 -8.00 -6.82
N LYS A 21 -2.63 -8.56 -8.01
CA LYS A 21 -1.58 -9.53 -8.34
C LYS A 21 -0.50 -8.99 -9.25
N SER A 22 -0.74 -7.81 -9.86
CA SER A 22 0.22 -7.21 -10.78
C SER A 22 0.08 -5.70 -10.74
N PRO A 23 1.10 -4.95 -11.22
CA PRO A 23 0.98 -3.50 -11.29
C PRO A 23 -0.20 -3.04 -12.14
N ASP A 24 -0.57 -3.78 -13.17
CA ASP A 24 -1.69 -3.40 -14.03
C ASP A 24 -3.01 -3.37 -13.28
N GLU A 25 -3.12 -4.14 -12.21
CA GLU A 25 -4.33 -4.22 -11.40
C GLU A 25 -4.38 -3.15 -10.33
N TRP A 26 -3.27 -2.46 -10.07
CA TRP A 26 -3.21 -1.46 -9.03
C TRP A 26 -3.69 -0.12 -9.55
N ARG A 27 -4.75 0.43 -8.95
CA ARG A 27 -5.29 1.74 -9.31
C ARG A 27 -5.57 2.55 -8.06
N PRO A 28 -5.08 3.79 -7.99
CA PRO A 28 -5.32 4.61 -6.80
C PRO A 28 -6.77 5.05 -6.70
N LEU A 29 -7.26 5.14 -5.47
CA LEU A 29 -8.56 5.74 -5.22
C LEU A 29 -8.50 7.24 -5.50
N PRO A 30 -9.61 7.83 -5.99
CA PRO A 30 -9.64 9.28 -6.23
C PRO A 30 -9.28 10.05 -4.96
N GLY A 31 -8.35 10.97 -5.07
CA GLY A 31 -7.93 11.82 -3.96
C GLY A 31 -6.92 11.21 -3.01
N ALA A 32 -6.62 9.90 -3.11
CA ALA A 32 -5.72 9.26 -2.15
C ALA A 32 -4.30 9.77 -2.26
N LEU A 33 -3.78 9.91 -3.47
CA LEU A 33 -2.40 10.37 -3.67
C LEU A 33 -2.23 11.82 -3.20
N GLU A 34 -3.20 12.66 -3.50
CA GLU A 34 -3.21 14.04 -3.05
C GLU A 34 -3.31 14.14 -1.53
N ALA A 35 -4.08 13.26 -0.91
CA ALA A 35 -4.19 13.24 0.55
C ALA A 35 -2.85 12.90 1.19
N ILE A 36 -2.11 11.95 0.62
CA ILE A 36 -0.78 11.61 1.12
C ILE A 36 0.15 12.82 1.01
N ALA A 37 0.12 13.50 -0.14
CA ALA A 37 0.94 14.70 -0.32
C ALA A 37 0.59 15.78 0.70
N ARG A 38 -0.69 15.94 1.01
CA ARG A 38 -1.12 16.90 2.04
C ARG A 38 -0.64 16.53 3.41
N LEU A 39 -0.69 15.25 3.75
CA LEU A 39 -0.17 14.77 5.04
C LEU A 39 1.32 15.08 5.16
N ASN A 40 2.08 14.80 4.11
CA ASN A 40 3.51 15.14 4.11
C ASN A 40 3.73 16.64 4.29
N GLY A 41 2.95 17.46 3.58
CA GLY A 41 3.05 18.91 3.69
C GLY A 41 2.71 19.44 5.07
N ALA A 42 1.89 18.71 5.82
CA ALA A 42 1.54 19.07 7.18
C ALA A 42 2.54 18.52 8.21
N GLY A 43 3.62 17.90 7.75
CA GLY A 43 4.66 17.40 8.64
C GLY A 43 4.50 15.97 9.08
N TYR A 44 3.60 15.21 8.45
CA TYR A 44 3.41 13.81 8.78
C TYR A 44 4.36 12.92 7.98
N HIS A 45 4.93 11.95 8.68
CA HIS A 45 5.56 10.80 8.03
C HIS A 45 4.46 9.79 7.72
N VAL A 46 4.53 9.15 6.57
CA VAL A 46 3.50 8.21 6.14
C VAL A 46 4.12 6.82 6.00
N ALA A 47 3.53 5.88 6.71
CA ALA A 47 3.85 4.46 6.57
C ALA A 47 2.63 3.73 6.00
N VAL A 48 2.88 2.70 5.21
CA VAL A 48 1.82 1.85 4.70
C VAL A 48 1.96 0.48 5.35
N ALA A 49 0.84 -0.04 5.85
CA ALA A 49 0.78 -1.40 6.39
C ALA A 49 -0.28 -2.15 5.60
N THR A 50 0.08 -3.26 4.99
CA THR A 50 -0.83 -3.96 4.10
C THR A 50 -0.79 -5.46 4.33
N ASN A 51 -1.97 -6.09 4.32
CA ASN A 51 -2.11 -7.53 4.34
C ASN A 51 -2.06 -8.06 2.93
N GLN A 52 -1.16 -9.01 2.67
CA GLN A 52 -1.00 -9.59 1.35
C GLN A 52 -1.05 -11.12 1.45
N SER A 53 -2.20 -11.65 1.84
CA SER A 53 -2.38 -13.08 1.98
C SER A 53 -2.27 -13.83 0.65
N GLY A 54 -2.33 -13.12 -0.47
CA GLY A 54 -2.10 -13.71 -1.78
C GLY A 54 -0.73 -14.36 -1.90
N ILE A 55 0.28 -13.87 -1.16
CA ILE A 55 1.61 -14.48 -1.14
C ILE A 55 1.54 -15.86 -0.52
N GLU A 56 0.90 -15.98 0.65
CA GLU A 56 0.76 -17.26 1.33
C GLU A 56 -0.01 -18.25 0.48
N ARG A 57 -0.98 -17.77 -0.30
CA ARG A 57 -1.82 -18.63 -1.14
C ARG A 57 -1.20 -18.92 -2.50
N GLY A 58 -0.01 -18.40 -2.78
CA GLY A 58 0.67 -18.63 -4.03
C GLY A 58 0.11 -17.86 -5.21
N LEU A 59 -0.76 -16.87 -4.96
CA LEU A 59 -1.36 -16.06 -6.01
C LEU A 59 -0.52 -14.86 -6.40
N LEU A 60 0.48 -14.54 -5.59
CA LEU A 60 1.29 -13.35 -5.74
C LEU A 60 2.70 -13.66 -5.26
N ASP A 61 3.72 -13.37 -6.05
CA ASP A 61 5.09 -13.54 -5.59
C ASP A 61 5.70 -12.20 -5.17
N MET A 62 6.88 -12.27 -4.56
CA MET A 62 7.54 -11.07 -4.07
C MET A 62 7.95 -10.11 -5.18
N ASN A 63 8.29 -10.63 -6.35
CA ASN A 63 8.63 -9.76 -7.48
C ASN A 63 7.42 -8.94 -7.91
N ALA A 64 6.25 -9.57 -7.97
CA ALA A 64 5.03 -8.87 -8.31
C ALA A 64 4.65 -7.84 -7.25
N LEU A 65 4.78 -8.21 -5.97
CA LEU A 65 4.49 -7.29 -4.88
C LEU A 65 5.40 -6.08 -4.92
N ASN A 66 6.69 -6.30 -5.14
CA ASN A 66 7.65 -5.20 -5.24
C ASN A 66 7.34 -4.29 -6.43
N ALA A 67 6.90 -4.87 -7.55
CA ALA A 67 6.53 -4.07 -8.72
C ALA A 67 5.27 -3.23 -8.46
N ILE A 68 4.29 -3.80 -7.77
CA ILE A 68 3.10 -3.06 -7.36
C ILE A 68 3.47 -1.89 -6.47
N HIS A 69 4.32 -2.12 -5.48
CA HIS A 69 4.72 -1.06 -4.56
C HIS A 69 5.60 -0.01 -5.25
N ALA A 70 6.43 -0.41 -6.22
CA ALA A 70 7.19 0.55 -7.00
C ALA A 70 6.26 1.49 -7.78
N LYS A 71 5.19 0.94 -8.36
CA LYS A 71 4.19 1.75 -9.04
C LYS A 71 3.50 2.72 -8.08
N MET A 72 3.13 2.23 -6.89
CA MET A 72 2.50 3.07 -5.87
C MET A 72 3.42 4.21 -5.45
N LEU A 73 4.68 3.91 -5.15
CA LEU A 73 5.64 4.91 -4.72
C LEU A 73 5.84 5.97 -5.79
N LYS A 74 5.93 5.56 -7.05
CA LYS A 74 6.09 6.50 -8.16
C LYS A 74 4.86 7.39 -8.30
N ALA A 75 3.66 6.82 -8.18
CA ALA A 75 2.43 7.58 -8.28
C ALA A 75 2.33 8.62 -7.16
N VAL A 76 2.69 8.23 -5.94
CA VAL A 76 2.70 9.16 -4.80
C VAL A 76 3.70 10.28 -5.04
N GLN A 77 4.89 9.94 -5.52
CA GLN A 77 5.92 10.94 -5.81
C GLN A 77 5.45 11.92 -6.88
N GLN A 78 4.78 11.44 -7.91
CA GLN A 78 4.27 12.30 -8.98
C GLN A 78 3.20 13.26 -8.46
N ALA A 79 2.49 12.88 -7.40
CA ALA A 79 1.50 13.75 -6.76
C ALA A 79 2.12 14.71 -5.74
N GLY A 80 3.43 14.64 -5.55
CA GLY A 80 4.14 15.55 -4.64
C GLY A 80 4.32 15.02 -3.25
N GLY A 81 4.02 13.75 -3.00
CA GLY A 81 4.18 13.14 -1.69
C GLY A 81 5.26 12.07 -1.66
N HIS A 82 5.36 11.40 -0.52
CA HIS A 82 6.23 10.24 -0.40
C HIS A 82 5.75 9.35 0.75
N ILE A 83 6.15 8.08 0.67
CA ILE A 83 5.89 7.08 1.71
C ILE A 83 7.24 6.67 2.28
N ASP A 84 7.37 6.74 3.61
CA ASP A 84 8.65 6.46 4.27
C ASP A 84 8.95 4.96 4.35
N VAL A 85 7.92 4.15 4.58
CA VAL A 85 8.11 2.72 4.75
C VAL A 85 6.83 1.97 4.40
N ILE A 86 6.99 0.77 3.87
CA ILE A 86 5.89 -0.13 3.57
C ILE A 86 6.12 -1.42 4.34
N TYR A 87 5.16 -1.81 5.16
CA TYR A 87 5.13 -3.11 5.82
C TYR A 87 4.08 -3.98 5.16
N TYR A 88 4.38 -5.23 4.97
CA TYR A 88 3.38 -6.18 4.48
C TYR A 88 3.37 -7.43 5.33
N CYS A 89 2.21 -8.06 5.40
CA CYS A 89 2.02 -9.34 6.06
C CYS A 89 1.55 -10.34 5.02
N PRO A 90 2.30 -11.42 4.75
CA PRO A 90 1.94 -12.38 3.72
C PRO A 90 0.96 -13.43 4.21
N HIS A 91 0.58 -13.41 5.49
CA HIS A 91 -0.26 -14.45 6.07
C HIS A 91 -1.75 -14.15 5.88
N SER A 92 -2.57 -15.18 5.97
CA SER A 92 -4.01 -15.01 5.88
C SER A 92 -4.55 -14.29 7.10
N GLY A 93 -5.75 -13.72 6.97
CA GLY A 93 -6.32 -12.86 8.00
C GLY A 93 -6.55 -13.50 9.34
N ASP A 94 -6.72 -14.82 9.38
CA ASP A 94 -6.92 -15.54 10.63
C ASP A 94 -5.63 -15.71 11.43
N ARG A 95 -4.51 -15.38 10.84
CA ARG A 95 -3.21 -15.38 11.51
C ARG A 95 -2.82 -13.99 11.92
N LYS A 96 -3.76 -13.26 12.38
CA LYS A 96 -3.53 -11.88 12.72
C LYS A 96 -2.35 -11.72 13.63
N SER A 97 -1.58 -10.75 13.31
CA SER A 97 -0.47 -10.38 14.12
C SER A 97 -0.94 -10.08 15.53
N VAL A 98 -0.20 -10.56 16.44
CA VAL A 98 -0.46 -10.30 17.85
C VAL A 98 0.48 -9.22 18.30
N VAL A 99 0.76 -8.35 17.63
CA VAL A 99 1.75 -7.34 17.88
C VAL A 99 1.79 -6.89 19.31
#